data_9519f1c629b4a80029e0d519e104c777
#
_entry.id   9519f1c629b4a80029e0d519e104c777
#
_cell.length_a   1.000
_cell.length_b   1.000
_cell.length_c   1.000
_cell.angle_alpha   90.00
_cell.angle_beta   90.00
_cell.angle_gamma   90.00
#
_symmetry.space_group_name_H-M   'P 1'
#
loop_
_entity.id
_entity.type
_entity.pdbx_description
1 polymer ?
#
loop_
_entity_poly.entity_id
_entity_poly.type
_entity_poly.pdbx_seq_one_letter_code
_entity_poly.pdbx_strand_id
1 'polypeptide(L)'
;MINKKLKSKSVLITAGAQGIGAAITKHFIDSGANVIIHYFSSEKAANELKNYAIEKGQKAIALKADLTKESQVNLLIEKAIEAFGGINILINNVGSLIARNSLDKMEENFWKKVMDVNLTSMMLVTRAATPFLVQNKNSSIVNLASLAGRKGGHAGSLAYATSKGAVLTFTRALSTELGEKGVRVNAVAPGLILGTAFHNTHTTKASAQKTIDGIPIQRAGNANDVARAVVYLASEYDGFITGATLDINGGVYNM
;
A
#
# COMPACT_ATOMS: atom_id res chain seq x y z
N MET A 1 -4.37 3.20 -22.89
CA MET A 1 -3.49 4.38 -22.72
C MET A 1 -2.64 4.30 -21.44
N ILE A 2 -3.18 3.89 -20.30
CA ILE A 2 -2.43 3.74 -19.02
C ILE A 2 -1.22 2.80 -19.19
N ASN A 3 -1.39 1.67 -19.88
CA ASN A 3 -0.35 0.64 -20.07
C ASN A 3 0.94 1.16 -20.77
N LYS A 4 0.86 2.15 -21.66
CA LYS A 4 2.07 2.68 -22.34
C LYS A 4 2.97 3.50 -21.41
N LYS A 5 2.42 4.12 -20.37
CA LYS A 5 3.14 5.02 -19.46
C LYS A 5 3.83 4.29 -18.30
N LEU A 6 3.38 3.08 -17.97
CA LEU A 6 4.00 2.25 -16.94
C LEU A 6 5.04 1.27 -17.49
N LYS A 7 5.14 1.15 -18.84
CA LYS A 7 6.10 0.24 -19.47
C LYS A 7 7.53 0.57 -19.01
N SER A 8 8.21 -0.45 -18.54
CA SER A 8 9.60 -0.41 -18.03
C SER A 8 9.83 0.44 -16.77
N LYS A 9 8.79 1.02 -16.14
CA LYS A 9 8.93 1.65 -14.83
C LYS A 9 9.22 0.60 -13.76
N SER A 10 10.14 0.90 -12.85
CA SER A 10 10.47 0.06 -11.70
C SER A 10 9.57 0.41 -10.51
N VAL A 11 8.77 -0.55 -10.05
CA VAL A 11 7.78 -0.36 -8.99
C VAL A 11 8.12 -1.21 -7.78
N LEU A 12 8.35 -0.59 -6.63
CA LEU A 12 8.48 -1.29 -5.35
C LEU A 12 7.11 -1.38 -4.67
N ILE A 13 6.65 -2.61 -4.39
CA ILE A 13 5.38 -2.86 -3.71
C ILE A 13 5.67 -3.55 -2.36
N THR A 14 5.43 -2.83 -1.26
CA THR A 14 5.58 -3.42 0.08
C THR A 14 4.39 -4.35 0.39
N ALA A 15 4.65 -5.51 0.99
CA ALA A 15 3.69 -6.61 1.16
C ALA A 15 2.97 -6.95 -0.18
N GLY A 16 3.72 -6.96 -1.28
CA GLY A 16 3.22 -7.14 -2.64
C GLY A 16 2.78 -8.56 -3.01
N ALA A 17 2.92 -9.53 -2.08
CA ALA A 17 2.75 -10.95 -2.39
C ALA A 17 1.35 -11.50 -2.07
N GLN A 18 0.47 -10.76 -1.37
CA GLN A 18 -0.85 -11.26 -0.96
C GLN A 18 -1.92 -10.18 -0.89
N GLY A 19 -3.18 -10.59 -0.93
CA GLY A 19 -4.33 -9.70 -0.78
C GLY A 19 -4.33 -8.52 -1.75
N ILE A 20 -4.50 -7.31 -1.24
CA ILE A 20 -4.47 -6.07 -2.03
C ILE A 20 -3.11 -5.90 -2.71
N GLY A 21 -2.00 -6.20 -2.01
CA GLY A 21 -0.65 -6.08 -2.57
C GLY A 21 -0.43 -6.98 -3.78
N ALA A 22 -0.90 -8.23 -3.74
CA ALA A 22 -0.80 -9.14 -4.87
C ALA A 22 -1.61 -8.66 -6.09
N ALA A 23 -2.82 -8.13 -5.87
CA ALA A 23 -3.62 -7.55 -6.93
C ALA A 23 -2.92 -6.31 -7.53
N ILE A 24 -2.36 -5.43 -6.69
CA ILE A 24 -1.58 -4.28 -7.14
C ILE A 24 -0.39 -4.74 -7.99
N THR A 25 0.40 -5.70 -7.49
CA THR A 25 1.56 -6.27 -8.20
C THR A 25 1.15 -6.80 -9.57
N LYS A 26 0.07 -7.59 -9.64
CA LYS A 26 -0.44 -8.15 -10.89
C LYS A 26 -0.86 -7.05 -11.87
N HIS A 27 -1.58 -6.03 -11.41
CA HIS A 27 -2.00 -4.91 -12.26
C HIS A 27 -0.81 -4.13 -12.83
N PHE A 28 0.28 -3.94 -12.07
CA PHE A 28 1.50 -3.31 -12.57
C PHE A 28 2.19 -4.20 -13.62
N ILE A 29 2.29 -5.50 -13.39
CA ILE A 29 2.84 -6.47 -14.36
C ILE A 29 2.04 -6.41 -15.66
N ASP A 30 0.72 -6.51 -15.60
CA ASP A 30 -0.18 -6.48 -16.76
C ASP A 30 -0.13 -5.12 -17.50
N SER A 31 0.34 -4.07 -16.82
CA SER A 31 0.59 -2.75 -17.40
C SER A 31 2.00 -2.57 -17.96
N GLY A 32 2.84 -3.61 -17.96
CA GLY A 32 4.19 -3.61 -18.51
C GLY A 32 5.28 -3.04 -17.60
N ALA A 33 5.00 -2.88 -16.30
CA ALA A 33 5.98 -2.43 -15.33
C ALA A 33 6.89 -3.57 -14.85
N ASN A 34 8.13 -3.23 -14.51
CA ASN A 34 9.03 -4.09 -13.75
C ASN A 34 8.68 -4.01 -12.26
N VAL A 35 8.77 -5.12 -11.52
CA VAL A 35 8.28 -5.14 -10.14
C VAL A 35 9.31 -5.64 -9.13
N ILE A 36 9.41 -4.95 -8.02
CA ILE A 36 10.14 -5.34 -6.82
C ILE A 36 9.08 -5.72 -5.78
N ILE A 37 8.94 -7.02 -5.53
CA ILE A 37 7.88 -7.59 -4.70
C ILE A 37 8.45 -7.83 -3.31
N HIS A 38 8.17 -6.92 -2.37
CA HIS A 38 8.54 -7.17 -0.99
C HIS A 38 7.54 -8.09 -0.31
N TYR A 39 8.06 -9.02 0.52
CA TYR A 39 7.28 -9.89 1.40
C TYR A 39 7.95 -10.05 2.77
N PHE A 40 7.17 -10.40 3.79
CA PHE A 40 7.68 -10.77 5.11
C PHE A 40 7.69 -12.29 5.30
N SER A 41 6.56 -12.96 5.03
CA SER A 41 6.39 -14.42 5.22
C SER A 41 5.86 -15.15 3.98
N SER A 42 5.34 -14.45 2.98
CA SER A 42 4.64 -15.05 1.82
C SER A 42 5.58 -15.33 0.65
N GLU A 43 6.67 -16.07 0.89
CA GLU A 43 7.73 -16.33 -0.10
C GLU A 43 7.21 -17.04 -1.35
N LYS A 44 6.42 -18.11 -1.17
CA LYS A 44 5.86 -18.87 -2.30
C LYS A 44 5.04 -17.97 -3.22
N ALA A 45 4.10 -17.21 -2.68
CA ALA A 45 3.26 -16.30 -3.45
C ALA A 45 4.07 -15.16 -4.12
N ALA A 46 5.12 -14.67 -3.45
CA ALA A 46 6.02 -13.67 -4.04
C ALA A 46 6.77 -14.24 -5.26
N ASN A 47 7.25 -15.49 -5.18
CA ASN A 47 7.92 -16.15 -6.29
C ASN A 47 6.96 -16.50 -7.44
N GLU A 48 5.72 -16.87 -7.16
CA GLU A 48 4.69 -17.09 -8.17
C GLU A 48 4.43 -15.79 -8.97
N LEU A 49 4.28 -14.64 -8.30
CA LEU A 49 4.13 -13.34 -8.96
C LEU A 49 5.38 -12.91 -9.73
N LYS A 50 6.57 -13.19 -9.19
CA LYS A 50 7.83 -12.96 -9.90
C LYS A 50 7.87 -13.75 -11.22
N ASN A 51 7.53 -15.03 -11.19
CA ASN A 51 7.51 -15.87 -12.38
C ASN A 51 6.46 -15.38 -13.39
N TYR A 52 5.27 -15.02 -12.91
CA TYR A 52 4.24 -14.40 -13.76
C TYR A 52 4.74 -13.13 -14.47
N ALA A 53 5.51 -12.27 -13.77
CA ALA A 53 6.10 -11.08 -14.39
C ALA A 53 7.11 -11.45 -15.49
N ILE A 54 7.97 -12.45 -15.24
CA ILE A 54 8.97 -12.94 -16.20
C ILE A 54 8.27 -13.52 -17.45
N GLU A 55 7.21 -14.31 -17.29
CA GLU A 55 6.39 -14.85 -18.37
C GLU A 55 5.75 -13.74 -19.22
N LYS A 56 5.44 -12.59 -18.62
CA LYS A 56 4.94 -11.39 -19.32
C LYS A 56 6.04 -10.54 -19.95
N GLY A 57 7.31 -10.92 -19.83
CA GLY A 57 8.46 -10.21 -20.38
C GLY A 57 8.95 -9.03 -19.52
N GLN A 58 8.52 -8.93 -18.26
CA GLN A 58 8.97 -7.90 -17.31
C GLN A 58 10.09 -8.44 -16.41
N LYS A 59 10.96 -7.52 -15.93
CA LYS A 59 11.91 -7.83 -14.87
C LYS A 59 11.17 -7.88 -13.53
N ALA A 60 11.48 -8.87 -12.69
CA ALA A 60 10.92 -9.00 -11.36
C ALA A 60 11.88 -9.63 -10.38
N ILE A 61 11.89 -9.12 -9.14
CA ILE A 61 12.55 -9.76 -7.99
C ILE A 61 11.59 -9.84 -6.81
N ALA A 62 11.76 -10.87 -5.99
CA ALA A 62 11.05 -11.04 -4.73
C ALA A 62 12.04 -10.91 -3.58
N LEU A 63 11.80 -9.99 -2.64
CA LEU A 63 12.72 -9.66 -1.55
C LEU A 63 12.03 -9.77 -0.20
N LYS A 64 12.64 -10.54 0.72
CA LYS A 64 12.19 -10.67 2.10
C LYS A 64 12.82 -9.56 2.96
N ALA A 65 11.99 -8.89 3.78
CA ALA A 65 12.46 -7.97 4.81
C ALA A 65 11.43 -7.80 5.93
N ASP A 66 11.91 -7.48 7.14
CA ASP A 66 11.09 -6.88 8.20
C ASP A 66 11.23 -5.36 8.09
N LEU A 67 10.18 -4.70 7.60
CA LEU A 67 10.21 -3.26 7.38
C LEU A 67 10.14 -2.42 8.67
N THR A 68 9.98 -3.04 9.82
CA THR A 68 10.14 -2.38 11.12
C THR A 68 11.61 -2.24 11.53
N LYS A 69 12.53 -2.84 10.75
CA LYS A 69 13.98 -2.84 10.98
C LYS A 69 14.68 -2.04 9.90
N GLU A 70 15.23 -0.89 10.27
CA GLU A 70 15.90 0.02 9.34
C GLU A 70 16.99 -0.65 8.51
N SER A 71 17.82 -1.52 9.13
CA SER A 71 18.88 -2.23 8.41
C SER A 71 18.34 -3.15 7.30
N GLN A 72 17.18 -3.79 7.54
CA GLN A 72 16.54 -4.64 6.53
C GLN A 72 15.88 -3.81 5.41
N VAL A 73 15.34 -2.62 5.76
CA VAL A 73 14.84 -1.67 4.77
C VAL A 73 15.96 -1.19 3.86
N ASN A 74 17.10 -0.79 4.42
CA ASN A 74 18.25 -0.33 3.64
C ASN A 74 18.75 -1.42 2.69
N LEU A 75 18.89 -2.66 3.15
CA LEU A 75 19.27 -3.80 2.32
C LEU A 75 18.24 -4.10 1.22
N LEU A 76 16.93 -3.96 1.51
CA LEU A 76 15.86 -4.09 0.52
C LEU A 76 16.04 -3.09 -0.62
N ILE A 77 16.24 -1.81 -0.28
CA ILE A 77 16.42 -0.74 -1.27
C ILE A 77 17.72 -0.94 -2.06
N GLU A 78 18.82 -1.26 -1.40
CA GLU A 78 20.10 -1.56 -2.06
C GLU A 78 19.95 -2.64 -3.15
N LYS A 79 19.35 -3.78 -2.80
CA LYS A 79 19.08 -4.87 -3.75
C LYS A 79 18.11 -4.46 -4.87
N ALA A 80 17.12 -3.62 -4.56
CA ALA A 80 16.21 -3.11 -5.58
C ALA A 80 16.95 -2.22 -6.59
N ILE A 81 17.84 -1.36 -6.12
CA ILE A 81 18.65 -0.47 -6.97
C ILE A 81 19.67 -1.27 -7.79
N GLU A 82 20.35 -2.23 -7.18
CA GLU A 82 21.29 -3.13 -7.89
C GLU A 82 20.60 -3.83 -9.07
N ALA A 83 19.38 -4.35 -8.86
CA ALA A 83 18.66 -5.10 -9.88
C ALA A 83 18.01 -4.23 -10.99
N PHE A 84 17.59 -3.01 -10.67
CA PHE A 84 16.75 -2.18 -11.57
C PHE A 84 17.37 -0.82 -11.92
N GLY A 85 18.48 -0.43 -11.28
CA GLY A 85 19.10 0.89 -11.49
C GLY A 85 18.33 2.07 -10.89
N GLY A 86 17.16 1.83 -10.30
CA GLY A 86 16.33 2.90 -9.71
C GLY A 86 14.92 2.44 -9.35
N ILE A 87 14.20 3.31 -8.65
CA ILE A 87 12.78 3.14 -8.30
C ILE A 87 12.01 4.35 -8.85
N ASN A 88 10.98 4.11 -9.66
CA ASN A 88 10.11 5.15 -10.20
C ASN A 88 8.82 5.31 -9.38
N ILE A 89 8.33 4.19 -8.82
CA ILE A 89 7.05 4.16 -8.10
C ILE A 89 7.24 3.36 -6.81
N LEU A 90 6.77 3.92 -5.70
CA LEU A 90 6.70 3.24 -4.41
C LEU A 90 5.24 3.05 -3.98
N ILE A 91 4.86 1.81 -3.69
CA ILE A 91 3.56 1.48 -3.12
C ILE A 91 3.75 1.00 -1.69
N ASN A 92 3.37 1.85 -0.73
CA ASN A 92 3.39 1.53 0.69
C ASN A 92 2.09 0.81 1.06
N ASN A 93 2.09 -0.52 0.94
CA ASN A 93 0.91 -1.35 1.19
C ASN A 93 0.99 -2.15 2.50
N VAL A 94 2.12 -2.20 3.18
CA VAL A 94 2.20 -2.87 4.50
C VAL A 94 1.20 -2.26 5.49
N GLY A 95 0.53 -3.14 6.21
CA GLY A 95 -0.37 -2.74 7.28
C GLY A 95 -1.13 -3.92 7.87
N SER A 96 -1.39 -3.85 9.18
CA SER A 96 -2.13 -4.89 9.92
C SER A 96 -2.86 -4.28 11.11
N LEU A 97 -4.03 -4.84 11.43
CA LEU A 97 -4.73 -4.58 12.69
C LEU A 97 -3.99 -5.25 13.86
N ILE A 98 -3.23 -6.32 13.58
CA ILE A 98 -2.59 -7.23 14.55
C ILE A 98 -3.63 -7.96 15.40
N ALA A 99 -4.34 -7.23 16.26
CA ALA A 99 -5.46 -7.73 17.04
C ALA A 99 -6.42 -6.58 17.37
N ARG A 100 -7.62 -6.91 17.86
CA ARG A 100 -8.51 -5.93 18.46
C ARG A 100 -8.16 -5.78 19.93
N ASN A 101 -8.00 -4.53 20.37
CA ASN A 101 -7.70 -4.22 21.77
C ASN A 101 -8.42 -2.91 22.16
N SER A 102 -9.18 -2.94 23.24
CA SER A 102 -9.83 -1.75 23.79
C SER A 102 -8.82 -0.88 24.54
N LEU A 103 -9.12 0.39 24.73
CA LEU A 103 -8.19 1.33 25.37
C LEU A 103 -7.79 0.91 26.78
N ASP A 104 -8.75 0.41 27.57
CA ASP A 104 -8.53 -0.04 28.94
C ASP A 104 -7.62 -1.28 29.07
N LYS A 105 -7.47 -2.04 27.98
CA LYS A 105 -6.60 -3.24 27.90
C LYS A 105 -5.38 -3.05 27.01
N MET A 106 -5.21 -1.85 26.48
CA MET A 106 -4.14 -1.57 25.52
C MET A 106 -2.80 -1.35 26.21
N GLU A 107 -1.92 -2.32 26.10
CA GLU A 107 -0.54 -2.20 26.57
C GLU A 107 0.29 -1.31 25.62
N GLU A 108 1.26 -0.59 26.18
CA GLU A 108 2.17 0.27 25.43
C GLU A 108 2.90 -0.49 24.30
N ASN A 109 3.34 -1.71 24.57
CA ASN A 109 4.03 -2.54 23.58
C ASN A 109 3.12 -2.92 22.41
N PHE A 110 1.82 -3.15 22.67
CA PHE A 110 0.85 -3.41 21.60
C PHE A 110 0.67 -2.15 20.73
N TRP A 111 0.50 -0.99 21.36
CA TRP A 111 0.41 0.30 20.67
C TRP A 111 1.64 0.53 19.77
N LYS A 112 2.84 0.44 20.33
CA LYS A 112 4.11 0.60 19.59
C LYS A 112 4.17 -0.35 18.41
N LYS A 113 3.85 -1.64 18.60
CA LYS A 113 3.86 -2.63 17.53
C LYS A 113 2.91 -2.28 16.38
N VAL A 114 1.70 -1.77 16.68
CA VAL A 114 0.75 -1.33 15.65
C VAL A 114 1.29 -0.11 14.90
N MET A 115 1.84 0.86 15.60
CA MET A 115 2.45 2.05 14.98
C MET A 115 3.66 1.66 14.13
N ASP A 116 4.52 0.78 14.60
CA ASP A 116 5.71 0.34 13.87
C ASP A 116 5.36 -0.37 12.58
N VAL A 117 4.38 -1.27 12.60
CA VAL A 117 3.95 -2.01 11.40
C VAL A 117 3.25 -1.11 10.39
N ASN A 118 2.41 -0.15 10.84
CA ASN A 118 1.55 0.61 9.93
C ASN A 118 2.09 1.97 9.51
N LEU A 119 2.95 2.59 10.31
CA LEU A 119 3.43 3.95 10.10
C LEU A 119 4.95 4.04 10.06
N THR A 120 5.67 3.54 11.09
CA THR A 120 7.14 3.62 11.13
C THR A 120 7.76 2.87 9.94
N SER A 121 7.27 1.67 9.62
CA SER A 121 7.73 0.89 8.47
C SER A 121 7.58 1.65 7.14
N MET A 122 6.43 2.32 6.96
CA MET A 122 6.16 3.14 5.78
C MET A 122 7.14 4.32 5.71
N MET A 123 7.36 5.01 6.80
CA MET A 123 8.30 6.13 6.89
C MET A 123 9.73 5.67 6.55
N LEU A 124 10.19 4.55 7.12
CA LEU A 124 11.53 4.00 6.86
C LEU A 124 11.73 3.67 5.37
N VAL A 125 10.79 2.95 4.76
CA VAL A 125 10.86 2.60 3.33
C VAL A 125 10.82 3.86 2.46
N THR A 126 9.93 4.80 2.76
CA THR A 126 9.81 6.05 2.00
C THR A 126 11.10 6.85 2.08
N ARG A 127 11.67 7.02 3.28
CA ARG A 127 12.94 7.71 3.48
C ARG A 127 14.08 7.08 2.67
N ALA A 128 14.21 5.76 2.73
CA ALA A 128 15.27 5.04 2.02
C ALA A 128 15.09 5.07 0.48
N ALA A 129 13.86 5.09 -0.02
CA ALA A 129 13.58 5.14 -1.46
C ALA A 129 13.64 6.57 -2.04
N THR A 130 13.42 7.62 -1.23
CA THR A 130 13.33 9.01 -1.68
C THR A 130 14.53 9.49 -2.52
N PRO A 131 15.81 9.21 -2.18
CA PRO A 131 16.95 9.61 -2.99
C PRO A 131 16.88 9.13 -4.45
N PHE A 132 16.28 7.98 -4.68
CA PHE A 132 16.13 7.37 -6.01
C PHE A 132 14.87 7.85 -6.72
N LEU A 133 13.79 8.09 -5.99
CA LEU A 133 12.56 8.66 -6.54
C LEU A 133 12.79 10.07 -7.10
N VAL A 134 13.52 10.93 -6.40
CA VAL A 134 13.79 12.32 -6.82
C VAL A 134 14.73 12.42 -8.03
N GLN A 135 15.49 11.39 -8.34
CA GLN A 135 16.34 11.34 -9.53
C GLN A 135 15.53 11.11 -10.82
N ASN A 136 14.32 10.60 -10.69
CA ASN A 136 13.46 10.29 -11.82
C ASN A 136 12.34 11.32 -11.95
N LYS A 137 12.19 11.93 -13.13
CA LYS A 137 11.01 12.75 -13.40
C LYS A 137 9.73 11.90 -13.38
N ASN A 138 8.65 12.47 -12.82
CA ASN A 138 7.33 11.82 -12.72
C ASN A 138 7.32 10.57 -11.84
N SER A 139 8.05 10.58 -10.75
CA SER A 139 7.97 9.54 -9.72
C SER A 139 6.69 9.69 -8.89
N SER A 140 6.24 8.57 -8.33
CA SER A 140 5.00 8.54 -7.54
C SER A 140 5.11 7.64 -6.31
N ILE A 141 4.50 8.08 -5.22
CA ILE A 141 4.28 7.30 -4.01
C ILE A 141 2.78 7.15 -3.82
N VAL A 142 2.30 5.93 -3.59
CA VAL A 142 0.91 5.68 -3.19
C VAL A 142 0.88 4.94 -1.85
N ASN A 143 0.25 5.55 -0.86
CA ASN A 143 0.15 5.04 0.50
C ASN A 143 -1.21 4.36 0.73
N LEU A 144 -1.21 3.15 1.28
CA LEU A 144 -2.43 2.45 1.68
C LEU A 144 -2.85 2.91 3.10
N ALA A 145 -3.76 3.88 3.14
CA ALA A 145 -4.49 4.28 4.33
C ALA A 145 -5.63 3.28 4.64
N SER A 146 -6.74 3.74 5.12
CA SER A 146 -7.95 2.94 5.38
C SER A 146 -9.15 3.87 5.66
N LEU A 147 -10.35 3.40 5.39
CA LEU A 147 -11.58 4.01 5.91
C LEU A 147 -11.54 4.16 7.45
N ALA A 148 -10.85 3.25 8.16
CA ALA A 148 -10.64 3.36 9.60
C ALA A 148 -9.89 4.65 9.99
N GLY A 149 -8.95 5.10 9.16
CA GLY A 149 -8.24 6.37 9.35
C GLY A 149 -9.12 7.61 9.13
N ARG A 150 -10.23 7.47 8.38
CA ARG A 150 -11.23 8.54 8.15
C ARG A 150 -12.20 8.66 9.31
N LYS A 151 -12.82 7.55 9.71
CA LYS A 151 -13.98 7.55 10.63
C LYS A 151 -13.74 6.86 11.99
N GLY A 152 -12.50 6.45 12.31
CA GLY A 152 -12.14 5.85 13.59
C GLY A 152 -12.25 4.32 13.64
N GLY A 153 -12.77 3.66 12.63
CA GLY A 153 -12.89 2.20 12.57
C GLY A 153 -13.98 1.62 13.48
N HIS A 154 -13.79 0.37 13.87
CA HIS A 154 -14.69 -0.37 14.78
C HIS A 154 -14.09 -0.51 16.18
N ALA A 155 -14.90 -0.92 17.16
CA ALA A 155 -14.43 -1.20 18.52
C ALA A 155 -13.17 -2.10 18.53
N GLY A 156 -12.20 -1.75 19.36
CA GLY A 156 -10.90 -2.42 19.46
C GLY A 156 -9.91 -2.12 18.33
N SER A 157 -10.21 -1.21 17.40
CA SER A 157 -9.28 -0.83 16.33
C SER A 157 -8.63 0.54 16.54
N LEU A 158 -8.64 1.09 17.75
CA LEU A 158 -8.14 2.43 18.05
C LEU A 158 -6.71 2.65 17.52
N ALA A 159 -5.75 1.82 17.91
CA ALA A 159 -4.36 1.99 17.49
C ALA A 159 -4.20 1.91 15.97
N TYR A 160 -4.90 0.94 15.32
CA TYR A 160 -4.90 0.81 13.87
C TYR A 160 -5.53 2.04 13.18
N ALA A 161 -6.70 2.48 13.64
CA ALA A 161 -7.37 3.64 13.08
C ALA A 161 -6.51 4.91 13.20
N THR A 162 -5.87 5.11 14.37
CA THR A 162 -4.92 6.20 14.60
C THR A 162 -3.73 6.13 13.64
N SER A 163 -3.12 4.95 13.49
CA SER A 163 -2.00 4.76 12.55
C SER A 163 -2.41 5.07 11.09
N LYS A 164 -3.62 4.65 10.68
CA LYS A 164 -4.12 4.93 9.32
C LYS A 164 -4.58 6.37 9.13
N GLY A 165 -5.01 7.07 10.18
CA GLY A 165 -5.21 8.51 10.18
C GLY A 165 -3.89 9.28 10.03
N ALA A 166 -2.83 8.82 10.71
CA ALA A 166 -1.49 9.37 10.56
C ALA A 166 -0.95 9.22 9.12
N VAL A 167 -1.23 8.10 8.43
CA VAL A 167 -0.89 7.90 7.00
C VAL A 167 -1.51 8.98 6.11
N LEU A 168 -2.76 9.41 6.38
CA LEU A 168 -3.42 10.48 5.63
C LEU A 168 -2.68 11.82 5.78
N THR A 169 -2.29 12.16 7.00
CA THR A 169 -1.54 13.40 7.28
C THR A 169 -0.12 13.31 6.71
N PHE A 170 0.57 12.18 6.89
CA PHE A 170 1.88 11.92 6.31
C PHE A 170 1.86 12.11 4.78
N THR A 171 0.82 11.61 4.09
CA THR A 171 0.66 11.76 2.65
C THR A 171 0.61 13.22 2.23
N ARG A 172 -0.20 14.05 2.91
CA ARG A 172 -0.31 15.48 2.62
C ARG A 172 1.00 16.23 2.89
N ALA A 173 1.61 16.01 4.04
CA ALA A 173 2.87 16.66 4.39
C ALA A 173 3.99 16.30 3.40
N LEU A 174 4.12 15.01 3.08
CA LEU A 174 5.15 14.53 2.16
C LEU A 174 4.92 15.02 0.73
N SER A 175 3.65 15.19 0.30
CA SER A 175 3.34 15.73 -1.03
C SER A 175 3.82 17.17 -1.21
N THR A 176 3.79 17.96 -0.15
CA THR A 176 4.35 19.33 -0.13
C THR A 176 5.88 19.28 -0.18
N GLU A 177 6.49 18.42 0.65
CA GLU A 177 7.96 18.31 0.75
C GLU A 177 8.62 17.79 -0.55
N LEU A 178 7.98 16.86 -1.25
CA LEU A 178 8.54 16.22 -2.43
C LEU A 178 8.00 16.78 -3.76
N GLY A 179 6.99 17.62 -3.73
CA GLY A 179 6.36 18.19 -4.93
C GLY A 179 7.35 18.95 -5.82
N GLU A 180 8.16 19.83 -5.26
CA GLU A 180 9.20 20.58 -5.98
C GLU A 180 10.29 19.67 -6.55
N LYS A 181 10.47 18.48 -5.99
CA LYS A 181 11.40 17.45 -6.46
C LYS A 181 10.81 16.55 -7.54
N GLY A 182 9.58 16.84 -8.01
CA GLY A 182 8.91 16.10 -9.08
C GLY A 182 8.33 14.74 -8.65
N VAL A 183 8.09 14.52 -7.34
CA VAL A 183 7.50 13.30 -6.82
C VAL A 183 6.08 13.57 -6.34
N ARG A 184 5.10 12.92 -6.92
CA ARG A 184 3.70 12.96 -6.45
C ARG A 184 3.48 11.96 -5.32
N VAL A 185 2.74 12.35 -4.30
CA VAL A 185 2.42 11.50 -3.14
C VAL A 185 0.93 11.52 -2.90
N ASN A 186 0.28 10.35 -3.05
CA ASN A 186 -1.15 10.20 -2.86
C ASN A 186 -1.46 9.01 -1.94
N ALA A 187 -2.69 8.90 -1.51
CA ALA A 187 -3.17 7.76 -0.74
C ALA A 187 -4.46 7.16 -1.33
N VAL A 188 -4.72 5.92 -0.99
CA VAL A 188 -6.05 5.31 -1.10
C VAL A 188 -6.55 4.93 0.29
N ALA A 189 -7.86 5.04 0.52
CA ALA A 189 -8.51 4.67 1.78
C ALA A 189 -9.58 3.59 1.53
N PRO A 190 -9.18 2.30 1.50
CA PRO A 190 -10.11 1.20 1.30
C PRO A 190 -11.07 1.03 2.47
N GLY A 191 -12.33 0.68 2.16
CA GLY A 191 -13.33 0.23 3.11
C GLY A 191 -13.27 -1.29 3.35
N LEU A 192 -14.44 -1.96 3.32
CA LEU A 192 -14.53 -3.41 3.44
C LEU A 192 -14.08 -4.08 2.13
N ILE A 193 -12.90 -4.72 2.14
CA ILE A 193 -12.32 -5.42 1.00
C ILE A 193 -12.23 -6.91 1.30
N LEU A 194 -13.23 -7.69 0.90
CA LEU A 194 -13.29 -9.13 1.17
C LEU A 194 -12.31 -9.92 0.28
N GLY A 195 -12.08 -11.19 0.64
CA GLY A 195 -11.11 -12.07 -0.03
C GLY A 195 -9.66 -11.76 0.32
N THR A 196 -9.39 -11.01 1.38
CA THR A 196 -8.04 -10.73 1.89
C THR A 196 -7.80 -11.43 3.23
N ALA A 197 -6.57 -11.80 3.53
CA ALA A 197 -6.20 -12.39 4.81
C ALA A 197 -6.60 -11.52 6.00
N PHE A 198 -6.53 -10.19 5.85
CA PHE A 198 -6.97 -9.23 6.86
C PHE A 198 -8.44 -9.44 7.27
N HIS A 199 -9.35 -9.49 6.30
CA HIS A 199 -10.78 -9.65 6.59
C HIS A 199 -11.15 -11.10 6.95
N ASN A 200 -10.45 -12.11 6.40
CA ASN A 200 -10.63 -13.50 6.80
C ASN A 200 -10.31 -13.73 8.29
N THR A 201 -9.34 -12.99 8.83
CA THR A 201 -8.94 -13.09 10.25
C THR A 201 -9.80 -12.21 11.17
N HIS A 202 -10.19 -11.00 10.73
CA HIS A 202 -10.74 -9.98 11.64
C HIS A 202 -12.22 -9.66 11.42
N THR A 203 -12.91 -10.31 10.46
CA THR A 203 -14.29 -9.99 10.10
C THR A 203 -15.13 -11.25 9.99
N THR A 204 -16.13 -11.42 10.86
CA THR A 204 -17.09 -12.53 10.75
C THR A 204 -18.04 -12.31 9.58
N LYS A 205 -18.64 -13.38 9.04
CA LYS A 205 -19.64 -13.29 7.96
C LYS A 205 -20.81 -12.37 8.33
N ALA A 206 -21.32 -12.45 9.55
CA ALA A 206 -22.40 -11.60 10.03
C ALA A 206 -21.98 -10.11 10.09
N SER A 207 -20.75 -9.82 10.58
CA SER A 207 -20.21 -8.46 10.60
C SER A 207 -19.98 -7.92 9.19
N ALA A 208 -19.51 -8.77 8.26
CA ALA A 208 -19.35 -8.39 6.85
C ALA A 208 -20.71 -8.03 6.24
N GLN A 209 -21.74 -8.87 6.42
CA GLN A 209 -23.08 -8.61 5.88
C GLN A 209 -23.66 -7.31 6.44
N LYS A 210 -23.62 -7.10 7.77
CA LYS A 210 -24.07 -5.83 8.37
C LYS A 210 -23.35 -4.62 7.79
N THR A 211 -22.06 -4.76 7.46
CA THR A 211 -21.32 -3.66 6.82
C THR A 211 -21.77 -3.47 5.37
N ILE A 212 -22.00 -4.56 4.61
CA ILE A 212 -22.49 -4.51 3.22
C ILE A 212 -23.86 -3.83 3.14
N ASP A 213 -24.75 -4.13 4.07
CA ASP A 213 -26.10 -3.54 4.12
C ASP A 213 -26.06 -2.00 4.25
N GLY A 214 -24.98 -1.46 4.83
CA GLY A 214 -24.73 -0.02 4.93
C GLY A 214 -23.90 0.58 3.78
N ILE A 215 -23.46 -0.22 2.80
CA ILE A 215 -22.72 0.28 1.64
C ILE A 215 -23.70 0.72 0.54
N PRO A 216 -23.69 1.99 0.10
CA PRO A 216 -24.60 2.48 -0.94
C PRO A 216 -24.63 1.63 -2.21
N ILE A 217 -23.47 1.16 -2.69
CA ILE A 217 -23.39 0.28 -3.89
C ILE A 217 -23.66 -1.20 -3.58
N GLN A 218 -24.17 -1.55 -2.39
CA GLN A 218 -24.71 -2.84 -1.96
C GLN A 218 -23.75 -4.04 -2.17
N ARG A 219 -22.44 -3.81 -2.11
CA ARG A 219 -21.42 -4.88 -2.12
C ARG A 219 -20.16 -4.49 -1.37
N ALA A 220 -19.43 -5.48 -0.89
CA ALA A 220 -18.05 -5.29 -0.49
C ALA A 220 -17.16 -5.02 -1.71
N GLY A 221 -16.06 -4.33 -1.50
CA GLY A 221 -14.97 -4.26 -2.47
C GLY A 221 -14.15 -5.56 -2.50
N ASN A 222 -13.34 -5.70 -3.52
CA ASN A 222 -12.32 -6.74 -3.66
C ASN A 222 -10.95 -6.10 -3.92
N ALA A 223 -9.89 -6.90 -3.90
CA ALA A 223 -8.52 -6.41 -4.07
C ALA A 223 -8.30 -5.65 -5.40
N ASN A 224 -9.00 -6.04 -6.49
CA ASN A 224 -8.89 -5.36 -7.79
C ASN A 224 -9.54 -3.97 -7.77
N ASP A 225 -10.59 -3.74 -6.96
CA ASP A 225 -11.19 -2.40 -6.81
C ASP A 225 -10.14 -1.41 -6.28
N VAL A 226 -9.29 -1.85 -5.34
CA VAL A 226 -8.20 -1.04 -4.80
C VAL A 226 -7.02 -0.94 -5.77
N ALA A 227 -6.63 -2.06 -6.39
CA ALA A 227 -5.48 -2.11 -7.28
C ALA A 227 -5.62 -1.15 -8.48
N ARG A 228 -6.81 -1.07 -9.09
CA ARG A 228 -7.08 -0.12 -10.19
C ARG A 228 -6.87 1.34 -9.76
N ALA A 229 -7.32 1.70 -8.57
CA ALA A 229 -7.16 3.05 -8.03
C ALA A 229 -5.69 3.38 -7.74
N VAL A 230 -4.94 2.42 -7.19
CA VAL A 230 -3.50 2.57 -6.93
C VAL A 230 -2.72 2.77 -8.24
N VAL A 231 -2.98 1.94 -9.26
CA VAL A 231 -2.33 2.06 -10.57
C VAL A 231 -2.69 3.39 -11.25
N TYR A 232 -3.94 3.86 -11.14
CA TYR A 232 -4.36 5.16 -11.63
C TYR A 232 -3.55 6.29 -10.99
N LEU A 233 -3.48 6.35 -9.66
CA LEU A 233 -2.73 7.39 -8.93
C LEU A 233 -1.22 7.32 -9.17
N ALA A 234 -0.68 6.12 -9.41
CA ALA A 234 0.75 5.92 -9.67
C ALA A 234 1.16 6.26 -11.10
N SER A 235 0.22 6.27 -12.07
CA SER A 235 0.52 6.51 -13.48
C SER A 235 0.80 7.98 -13.77
N GLU A 236 1.52 8.26 -14.88
CA GLU A 236 1.76 9.64 -15.34
C GLU A 236 0.50 10.33 -15.89
N TYR A 237 -0.62 9.57 -16.00
CA TYR A 237 -1.87 10.09 -16.54
C TYR A 237 -2.47 11.20 -15.69
N ASP A 238 -2.28 11.14 -14.36
CA ASP A 238 -2.81 12.07 -13.37
C ASP A 238 -1.77 13.08 -12.86
N GLY A 239 -0.82 13.49 -13.69
CA GLY A 239 0.36 14.28 -13.33
C GLY A 239 0.11 15.54 -12.48
N PHE A 240 -1.13 15.96 -12.27
CA PHE A 240 -1.52 17.11 -11.44
C PHE A 240 -2.17 16.72 -10.11
N ILE A 241 -2.28 15.41 -9.80
CA ILE A 241 -2.85 14.93 -8.54
C ILE A 241 -1.71 14.59 -7.56
N THR A 242 -1.60 15.34 -6.46
CA THR A 242 -0.70 15.08 -5.33
C THR A 242 -1.35 15.54 -4.02
N GLY A 243 -1.02 14.89 -2.90
CA GLY A 243 -1.62 15.14 -1.58
C GLY A 243 -3.05 14.60 -1.42
N ALA A 244 -3.60 14.00 -2.46
CA ALA A 244 -4.97 13.51 -2.47
C ALA A 244 -5.10 12.15 -1.78
N THR A 245 -6.30 11.88 -1.25
CA THR A 245 -6.70 10.54 -0.81
C THR A 245 -7.95 10.12 -1.55
N LEU A 246 -7.87 9.02 -2.30
CA LEU A 246 -9.01 8.45 -2.99
C LEU A 246 -9.68 7.40 -2.10
N ASP A 247 -10.95 7.65 -1.77
CA ASP A 247 -11.76 6.75 -0.95
C ASP A 247 -12.32 5.61 -1.80
N ILE A 248 -12.04 4.34 -1.40
CA ILE A 248 -12.47 3.12 -2.08
C ILE A 248 -13.39 2.35 -1.14
N ASN A 249 -14.57 2.88 -0.88
CA ASN A 249 -15.45 2.38 0.20
C ASN A 249 -16.91 2.15 -0.22
N GLY A 250 -17.23 2.33 -1.51
CA GLY A 250 -18.59 2.11 -2.02
C GLY A 250 -19.61 3.16 -1.56
N GLY A 251 -19.15 4.34 -1.13
CA GLY A 251 -20.01 5.44 -0.70
C GLY A 251 -20.36 5.43 0.80
N VAL A 252 -19.76 4.54 1.61
CA VAL A 252 -19.98 4.50 3.08
C VAL A 252 -19.51 5.78 3.77
N TYR A 253 -18.54 6.45 3.19
CA TYR A 253 -17.97 7.68 3.72
C TYR A 253 -17.62 8.61 2.57
N ASN A 254 -18.11 9.83 2.64
CA ASN A 254 -17.87 10.91 1.68
C ASN A 254 -17.31 12.13 2.44
N MET A 255 -16.27 12.77 1.90
CA MET A 255 -15.74 14.05 2.35
C MET A 255 -15.84 15.06 1.23
#